data_daeef642ed44469878760d61526aac63
#
_entry.id   daeef642ed44469878760d61526aac63
#
_cell.length_a   1.000
_cell.length_b   1.000
_cell.length_c   1.000
_cell.angle_alpha   90.00
_cell.angle_beta   90.00
_cell.angle_gamma   90.00
#
_symmetry.space_group_name_H-M   'P 1'
#
loop_
_entity.id
_entity.type
_entity.pdbx_description
1 polymer ?
#
loop_
_entity_poly.entity_id
_entity_poly.type
_entity_poly.pdbx_seq_one_letter_code
_entity_poly.pdbx_strand_id
1 'polypeptide(L)'
;MKALTKTDFNFPGQKSVYHGKVRDVYNINGEKLVMVATDRISAFDVVLPEGIPYKGQMLNQIAAKFLDATTDICPNWKMATPDPMVTVGVLCEGFPVEMIVRGYLCGSAWRTYKSGVCLLYTSPSPRDIS
;
A
#
# COMPACT_ATOMS: atom_id res chain seq x y z
N MET A 1 18.34 -16.74 5.50
CA MET A 1 17.28 -16.20 6.39
C MET A 1 15.95 -16.61 5.84
N LYS A 2 14.98 -16.99 6.67
CA LYS A 2 13.66 -17.41 6.21
C LYS A 2 12.79 -16.17 5.95
N ALA A 3 12.05 -16.14 4.84
CA ALA A 3 11.15 -15.05 4.52
C ALA A 3 9.97 -15.01 5.52
N LEU A 4 9.57 -13.82 5.95
CA LEU A 4 8.40 -13.60 6.79
C LEU A 4 7.15 -13.51 5.91
N THR A 5 6.39 -14.59 5.82
CA THR A 5 5.21 -14.65 4.95
C THR A 5 3.89 -14.45 5.68
N LYS A 6 3.85 -14.55 7.01
CA LYS A 6 2.65 -14.34 7.83
C LYS A 6 3.03 -13.82 9.20
N THR A 7 2.22 -12.95 9.75
CA THR A 7 2.30 -12.53 11.14
C THR A 7 1.03 -12.92 11.88
N ASP A 8 1.16 -13.15 13.18
CA ASP A 8 0.06 -13.49 14.07
C ASP A 8 0.34 -12.83 15.43
N PHE A 9 0.25 -11.50 15.45
CA PHE A 9 0.44 -10.73 16.67
C PHE A 9 -0.87 -10.49 17.38
N ASN A 10 -0.80 -10.38 18.70
CA ASN A 10 -1.91 -9.98 19.54
C ASN A 10 -1.51 -8.73 20.33
N PHE A 11 -1.98 -7.58 19.87
CA PHE A 11 -1.68 -6.30 20.51
C PHE A 11 -2.75 -5.93 21.52
N PRO A 12 -2.39 -5.27 22.63
CA PRO A 12 -3.38 -4.67 23.54
C PRO A 12 -4.29 -3.70 22.79
N GLY A 13 -5.61 -3.88 22.94
CA GLY A 13 -6.61 -3.07 22.24
C GLY A 13 -6.81 -3.39 20.76
N GLN A 14 -6.27 -4.50 20.28
CA GLN A 14 -6.49 -4.95 18.91
C GLN A 14 -7.98 -5.25 18.67
N LYS A 15 -8.60 -4.56 17.71
CA LYS A 15 -10.00 -4.79 17.29
C LYS A 15 -10.12 -5.77 16.13
N SER A 16 -9.20 -5.71 15.19
CA SER A 16 -9.21 -6.57 14.01
C SER A 16 -7.82 -6.71 13.40
N VAL A 17 -7.64 -7.76 12.60
CA VAL A 17 -6.49 -7.94 11.73
C VAL A 17 -6.99 -8.21 10.31
N TYR A 18 -6.32 -7.62 9.34
CA TYR A 18 -6.54 -7.86 7.92
C TYR A 18 -5.25 -8.37 7.28
N HIS A 19 -5.31 -9.57 6.72
CA HIS A 19 -4.21 -10.16 5.96
C HIS A 19 -4.41 -9.87 4.47
N GLY A 20 -3.72 -8.83 3.98
CA GLY A 20 -3.72 -8.48 2.57
C GLY A 20 -2.78 -9.34 1.73
N LYS A 21 -2.69 -9.06 0.44
CA LYS A 21 -1.82 -9.81 -0.49
C LYS A 21 -0.35 -9.82 -0.07
N VAL A 22 0.15 -8.71 0.49
CA VAL A 22 1.56 -8.54 0.86
C VAL A 22 1.77 -7.83 2.20
N ARG A 23 0.71 -7.40 2.87
CA ARG A 23 0.76 -6.70 4.16
C ARG A 23 -0.25 -7.28 5.13
N ASP A 24 0.13 -7.28 6.40
CA ASP A 24 -0.78 -7.56 7.50
C ASP A 24 -1.05 -6.26 8.25
N VAL A 25 -2.32 -5.95 8.48
CA VAL A 25 -2.77 -4.67 9.04
C VAL A 25 -3.58 -4.92 10.29
N TYR A 26 -3.11 -4.40 11.40
CA TYR A 26 -3.74 -4.52 12.72
C TYR A 26 -4.39 -3.20 13.10
N ASN A 27 -5.67 -3.23 13.40
CA ASN A 27 -6.42 -2.08 13.90
C ASN A 27 -6.37 -2.07 15.43
N ILE A 28 -5.83 -1.00 16.00
CA ILE A 28 -5.68 -0.82 17.44
C ILE A 28 -6.65 0.27 17.90
N ASN A 29 -7.56 -0.08 18.80
CA ASN A 29 -8.59 0.77 19.39
C ASN A 29 -9.54 1.47 18.38
N GLY A 30 -9.39 1.23 17.07
CA GLY A 30 -10.11 1.97 16.04
C GLY A 30 -9.54 3.35 15.74
N GLU A 31 -8.32 3.63 16.19
CA GLU A 31 -7.64 4.92 16.02
C GLU A 31 -6.30 4.78 15.33
N LYS A 32 -5.62 3.66 15.52
CA LYS A 32 -4.27 3.41 15.02
C LYS A 32 -4.21 2.15 14.18
N LEU A 33 -3.33 2.18 13.20
CA LEU A 33 -2.94 1.01 12.41
C LEU A 33 -1.50 0.62 12.70
N VAL A 34 -1.28 -0.69 12.87
CA VAL A 34 0.05 -1.29 12.80
C VAL A 34 0.11 -2.09 11.52
N MET A 35 0.91 -1.65 10.58
CA MET A 35 1.05 -2.27 9.26
C MET A 35 2.38 -3.00 9.16
N VAL A 36 2.33 -4.30 8.88
CA VAL A 36 3.51 -5.13 8.68
C VAL A 36 3.67 -5.44 7.19
N ALA A 37 4.73 -4.95 6.59
CA ALA A 37 5.10 -5.29 5.24
C ALA A 37 5.80 -6.66 5.25
N THR A 38 5.11 -7.69 4.77
CA THR A 38 5.66 -9.04 4.72
C THR A 38 6.50 -9.28 3.47
N ASP A 39 7.20 -10.40 3.46
CA ASP A 39 8.01 -10.85 2.33
C ASP A 39 7.19 -11.57 1.24
N ARG A 40 5.85 -11.64 1.41
CA ARG A 40 4.96 -12.19 0.38
C ARG A 40 5.10 -11.43 -0.93
N ILE A 41 4.99 -12.15 -2.05
CA ILE A 41 4.93 -11.58 -3.38
C ILE A 41 3.60 -11.97 -4.03
N SER A 42 3.00 -11.05 -4.74
CA SER A 42 1.80 -11.28 -5.54
C SER A 42 2.08 -10.92 -7.00
N ALA A 43 1.68 -11.81 -7.89
CA ALA A 43 1.76 -11.61 -9.33
C ALA A 43 0.41 -11.95 -9.95
N PHE A 44 -0.15 -11.04 -10.78
CA PHE A 44 -1.48 -11.18 -11.38
C PHE A 44 -2.58 -11.53 -10.36
N ASP A 45 -2.54 -10.86 -9.20
CA ASP A 45 -3.45 -11.06 -8.06
C ASP A 45 -3.34 -12.43 -7.35
N VAL A 46 -2.39 -13.27 -7.73
CA VAL A 46 -2.07 -14.53 -7.05
C VAL A 46 -0.90 -14.32 -6.10
N VAL A 47 -1.10 -14.67 -4.82
CA VAL A 47 -0.01 -14.71 -3.85
C VAL A 47 0.82 -15.96 -4.09
N LEU A 48 2.11 -15.79 -4.34
CA LEU A 48 3.03 -16.90 -4.58
C LEU A 48 3.33 -17.67 -3.27
N PRO A 49 3.61 -18.97 -3.35
CA PRO A 49 3.81 -19.81 -2.16
C PRO A 49 5.06 -19.45 -1.37
N GLU A 50 6.06 -18.88 -2.03
CA GLU A 50 7.32 -18.45 -1.40
C GLU A 50 7.43 -16.93 -1.36
N GLY A 51 8.02 -16.42 -0.26
CA GLY A 51 8.36 -15.01 -0.10
C GLY A 51 9.80 -14.72 -0.49
N ILE A 52 10.08 -13.46 -0.79
CA ILE A 52 11.45 -12.96 -1.05
C ILE A 52 11.99 -12.37 0.24
N PRO A 53 13.03 -12.95 0.87
CA PRO A 53 13.63 -12.41 2.07
C PRO A 53 14.01 -10.92 1.92
N TYR A 54 13.77 -10.13 2.97
CA TYR A 54 14.02 -8.69 3.04
C TYR A 54 13.13 -7.80 2.15
N LYS A 55 12.24 -8.35 1.31
CA LYS A 55 11.35 -7.56 0.47
C LYS A 55 10.48 -6.61 1.30
N GLY A 56 9.88 -7.12 2.37
CA GLY A 56 9.05 -6.31 3.27
C GLY A 56 9.83 -5.16 3.91
N GLN A 57 11.04 -5.44 4.40
CA GLN A 57 11.93 -4.42 4.98
C GLN A 57 12.25 -3.31 3.99
N MET A 58 12.69 -3.68 2.80
CA MET A 58 13.05 -2.70 1.76
C MET A 58 11.87 -1.81 1.40
N LEU A 59 10.71 -2.39 1.14
CA LEU A 59 9.51 -1.65 0.75
C LEU A 59 9.02 -0.72 1.86
N ASN A 60 9.02 -1.19 3.11
CA ASN A 60 8.56 -0.38 4.24
C ASN A 60 9.50 0.80 4.50
N GLN A 61 10.81 0.58 4.46
CA GLN A 61 11.80 1.65 4.67
C GLN A 61 11.78 2.69 3.55
N ILE A 62 11.63 2.27 2.29
CA ILE A 62 11.47 3.18 1.15
C ILE A 62 10.21 4.03 1.34
N ALA A 63 9.07 3.40 1.65
CA ALA A 63 7.82 4.11 1.90
C ALA A 63 7.94 5.09 3.07
N ALA A 64 8.54 4.67 4.19
CA ALA A 64 8.76 5.54 5.35
C ALA A 64 9.60 6.77 5.00
N LYS A 65 10.69 6.57 4.24
CA LYS A 65 11.56 7.68 3.78
C LYS A 65 10.79 8.69 2.92
N PHE A 66 9.96 8.24 1.99
CA PHE A 66 9.16 9.16 1.17
C PHE A 66 8.07 9.86 1.97
N LEU A 67 7.42 9.18 2.90
CA LEU A 67 6.45 9.80 3.79
C LEU A 67 7.09 10.89 4.66
N ASP A 68 8.30 10.67 5.15
CA ASP A 68 9.05 11.68 5.91
C ASP A 68 9.47 12.87 5.04
N ALA A 69 9.93 12.58 3.83
CA ALA A 69 10.41 13.62 2.90
C ALA A 69 9.29 14.52 2.33
N THR A 70 8.03 14.13 2.49
CA THR A 70 6.87 14.85 1.95
C THR A 70 5.98 15.46 3.03
N THR A 71 6.41 15.48 4.28
CA THR A 71 5.64 16.02 5.42
C THR A 71 5.39 17.52 5.33
N ASP A 72 6.26 18.25 4.64
CA ASP A 72 6.12 19.68 4.34
C ASP A 72 5.12 19.97 3.21
N ILE A 73 4.80 18.98 2.39
CA ILE A 73 3.85 19.09 1.26
C ILE A 73 2.43 18.76 1.73
N CYS A 74 2.26 17.63 2.44
CA CYS A 74 0.96 17.23 2.96
C CYS A 74 1.11 16.35 4.22
N PRO A 75 0.16 16.42 5.16
CA PRO A 75 0.09 15.47 6.25
C PRO A 75 -0.05 14.05 5.75
N ASN A 76 0.52 13.08 6.45
CA ASN A 76 0.37 11.68 6.14
C ASN A 76 0.01 10.84 7.38
N TRP A 77 -0.37 9.60 7.16
CA TRP A 77 -0.86 8.70 8.21
C TRP A 77 0.24 8.17 9.15
N LYS A 78 1.51 8.24 8.75
CA LYS A 78 2.64 7.65 9.47
C LYS A 78 2.93 8.39 10.78
N MET A 79 3.06 7.64 11.86
CA MET A 79 3.51 8.14 13.17
C MET A 79 4.93 7.68 13.49
N ALA A 80 5.22 6.39 13.30
CA ALA A 80 6.50 5.80 13.66
C ALA A 80 6.82 4.56 12.82
N THR A 81 8.10 4.21 12.75
CA THR A 81 8.60 2.98 12.13
C THR A 81 9.45 2.23 13.16
N PRO A 82 8.81 1.49 14.09
CA PRO A 82 9.50 0.84 15.19
C PRO A 82 10.38 -0.34 14.75
N ASP A 83 10.13 -0.89 13.58
CA ASP A 83 10.88 -2.01 12.98
C ASP A 83 11.00 -1.78 11.48
N PRO A 84 12.06 -2.27 10.82
CA PRO A 84 12.22 -2.15 9.37
C PRO A 84 11.03 -2.65 8.53
N MET A 85 10.25 -3.59 9.04
CA MET A 85 9.06 -4.13 8.37
C MET A 85 7.75 -3.49 8.85
N VAL A 86 7.78 -2.68 9.92
CA VAL A 86 6.57 -2.22 10.61
C VAL A 86 6.44 -0.70 10.54
N THR A 87 5.26 -0.24 10.13
CA THR A 87 4.86 1.17 10.24
C THR A 87 3.62 1.27 11.13
N VAL A 88 3.68 2.18 12.09
CA VAL A 88 2.54 2.56 12.93
C VAL A 88 2.03 3.91 12.48
N GLY A 89 0.73 4.03 12.35
CA GLY A 89 0.12 5.29 11.93
C GLY A 89 -1.34 5.45 12.37
N VAL A 90 -1.92 6.57 12.00
CA VAL A 90 -3.31 6.90 12.30
C VAL A 90 -4.23 6.11 11.36
N LEU A 91 -5.34 5.62 11.90
CA LEU A 91 -6.42 5.07 11.08
C LEU A 91 -7.09 6.21 10.32
N CYS A 92 -6.94 6.21 9.01
CA CYS A 92 -7.59 7.16 8.12
C CYS A 92 -8.79 6.52 7.43
N GLU A 93 -9.79 7.32 7.11
CA GLU A 93 -10.86 6.90 6.22
C GLU A 93 -10.35 6.93 4.77
N GLY A 94 -10.39 5.77 4.11
CA GLY A 94 -9.94 5.64 2.73
C GLY A 94 -11.02 6.05 1.73
N PHE A 95 -10.66 6.84 0.73
CA PHE A 95 -11.55 7.05 -0.41
C PHE A 95 -11.73 5.73 -1.19
N PRO A 96 -12.92 5.43 -1.72
CA PRO A 96 -13.19 4.21 -2.48
C PRO A 96 -12.62 4.25 -3.90
N VAL A 97 -11.58 5.04 -4.12
CA VAL A 97 -10.93 5.24 -5.43
C VAL A 97 -9.41 5.16 -5.25
N GLU A 98 -8.78 4.30 -6.03
CA GLU A 98 -7.32 4.27 -6.12
C GLU A 98 -6.83 5.28 -7.15
N MET A 99 -6.04 6.25 -6.73
CA MET A 99 -5.43 7.26 -7.59
C MET A 99 -4.00 6.87 -7.96
N ILE A 100 -3.74 6.70 -9.26
CA ILE A 100 -2.41 6.34 -9.77
C ILE A 100 -1.95 7.41 -10.73
N VAL A 101 -0.86 8.12 -10.36
CA VAL A 101 -0.17 9.05 -11.26
C VAL A 101 0.97 8.30 -11.95
N ARG A 102 1.01 8.35 -13.27
CA ARG A 102 2.04 7.68 -14.08
C ARG A 102 2.85 8.71 -14.85
N GLY A 103 4.17 8.58 -14.82
CA GLY A 103 5.06 9.43 -15.63
C GLY A 103 5.01 9.11 -17.14
N TYR A 104 4.56 7.91 -17.49
CA TYR A 104 4.46 7.44 -18.88
C TYR A 104 3.16 6.65 -19.08
N LEU A 105 2.64 6.65 -20.31
CA LEU A 105 1.51 5.81 -20.69
C LEU A 105 1.95 4.34 -20.74
N CYS A 106 1.59 3.56 -19.72
CA CYS A 106 2.00 2.16 -19.58
C CYS A 106 0.91 1.29 -18.94
N GLY A 107 1.14 -0.01 -18.90
CA GLY A 107 0.24 -0.98 -18.25
C GLY A 107 -1.14 -1.06 -18.92
N SER A 108 -2.21 -1.05 -18.12
CA SER A 108 -3.60 -1.10 -18.61
C SER A 108 -3.95 0.10 -19.49
N ALA A 109 -3.54 1.31 -19.11
CA ALA A 109 -3.77 2.52 -19.87
C ALA A 109 -3.16 2.43 -21.30
N TRP A 110 -1.95 1.90 -21.43
CA TRP A 110 -1.33 1.65 -22.73
C TRP A 110 -2.10 0.61 -23.55
N ARG A 111 -2.54 -0.48 -22.94
CA ARG A 111 -3.32 -1.51 -23.63
C ARG A 111 -4.63 -0.95 -24.17
N THR A 112 -5.32 -0.15 -23.37
CA THR A 112 -6.57 0.52 -23.76
C THR A 112 -6.34 1.52 -24.89
N TYR A 113 -5.29 2.33 -24.81
CA TYR A 113 -4.89 3.24 -25.88
C TYR A 113 -4.59 2.49 -27.18
N LYS A 114 -3.80 1.42 -27.12
CA LYS A 114 -3.42 0.62 -28.29
C LYS A 114 -4.62 -0.09 -28.95
N SER A 115 -5.66 -0.42 -28.18
CA SER A 115 -6.89 -1.04 -28.71
C SER A 115 -7.81 -0.07 -29.46
N GLY A 116 -7.42 1.21 -29.55
CA GLY A 116 -8.22 2.25 -30.20
C GLY A 116 -9.37 2.80 -29.35
N VAL A 117 -9.49 2.38 -28.11
CA VAL A 117 -10.43 2.98 -27.16
C VAL A 117 -9.87 4.31 -26.70
N CYS A 118 -10.58 5.40 -26.97
CA CYS A 118 -10.14 6.74 -26.61
C CYS A 118 -10.29 6.95 -25.10
N LEU A 119 -9.19 6.98 -24.37
CA LEU A 119 -9.16 7.23 -22.92
C LEU A 119 -9.75 8.59 -22.53
N LEU A 120 -9.67 9.57 -23.43
CA LEU A 120 -10.22 10.92 -23.22
C LEU A 120 -11.75 10.94 -23.15
N TYR A 121 -12.42 9.98 -23.78
CA TYR A 121 -13.89 9.88 -23.76
C TYR A 121 -14.43 8.88 -22.74
N THR A 122 -13.60 7.93 -22.29
CA THR A 122 -14.04 6.83 -21.39
C THR A 122 -13.59 6.98 -19.96
N SER A 123 -12.60 7.82 -19.71
CA SER A 123 -12.11 8.15 -18.36
C SER A 123 -12.26 9.65 -18.13
N PRO A 124 -13.36 10.10 -17.52
CA PRO A 124 -13.54 11.51 -17.22
C PRO A 124 -12.35 11.98 -16.35
N SER A 125 -11.69 13.03 -16.82
CA SER A 125 -10.68 13.73 -16.06
C SER A 125 -11.36 14.49 -14.91
N PRO A 126 -10.72 14.68 -13.75
CA PRO A 126 -11.23 15.60 -12.74
C PRO A 126 -11.52 17.03 -13.26
N ARG A 127 -10.96 17.40 -14.40
CA ARG A 127 -11.26 18.66 -15.10
C ARG A 127 -12.57 18.65 -15.89
N ASP A 128 -13.10 17.46 -16.19
CA ASP A 128 -14.32 17.31 -16.99
C ASP A 128 -15.58 17.22 -16.11
N ILE A 129 -15.42 17.33 -14.79
CA ILE A 129 -16.50 17.26 -13.79
C ILE A 129 -16.86 18.66 -13.25
N SER A 130 -16.28 19.72 -13.80
CA SER A 130 -16.55 21.11 -13.39
C SER A 130 -17.70 21.73 -14.18
#